data_17d5b19b59e24ed2940c89b380a9435b
#
_entry.id   17d5b19b59e24ed2940c89b380a9435b
#
_cell.length_a   1.000
_cell.length_b   1.000
_cell.length_c   1.000
_cell.angle_alpha   90.00
_cell.angle_beta   90.00
_cell.angle_gamma   90.00
#
_symmetry.space_group_name_H-M   'P 1'
#
loop_
_entity.id
_entity.type
_entity.pdbx_description
1 polymer ?
#
loop_
_entity_poly.entity_id
_entity_poly.type
_entity_poly.pdbx_seq_one_letter_code
_entity_poly.pdbx_strand_id
1 'polypeptide(L)'
;MDSYEKLRLILDAHPSGAPKSEKFDEILRILFSPEEAAVAAAMGFSPRPVETIAAACGIPAETAEGLLERMADRAVVFCREKEGKRAYALMPTIPGLFEFPFMKIGGTPMDARLGKLWEEYHADGLXXXXXXXXXXACRISVGACDAPREVCLIFEATGRFLVQRGYAREISREEAKKVLDKAEEAGLVHTSSNSQDRATFICNCCPCCCTILRGLTQLKLPHAFATSGFQAEVNPDGCNGCGICADERCPVGAIVLTDDRAVVTAANCIGCGLCVTACPTEALSLVRREPLPEIPATAQEMGMKVLTEKGKLEAFMLASKR
;
A
#
# COMPACT_ATOMS: atom_id res chain seq x y z
N MET A 1 26.35 -15.79 1.83
CA MET A 1 25.18 -14.98 1.46
C MET A 1 25.40 -13.56 1.97
N ASP A 2 25.30 -12.57 1.09
CA ASP A 2 25.54 -11.19 1.51
C ASP A 2 24.34 -10.61 2.28
N SER A 3 24.53 -9.46 2.91
CA SER A 3 23.51 -8.82 3.76
C SER A 3 22.25 -8.45 2.99
N TYR A 4 22.38 -8.05 1.72
CA TYR A 4 21.22 -7.68 0.90
C TYR A 4 20.33 -8.90 0.60
N GLU A 5 20.92 -10.05 0.28
CA GLU A 5 20.14 -11.28 0.04
C GLU A 5 19.51 -11.79 1.35
N LYS A 6 20.23 -11.68 2.50
CA LYS A 6 19.64 -12.01 3.81
C LYS A 6 18.43 -11.12 4.10
N LEU A 7 18.57 -9.81 3.86
CA LEU A 7 17.48 -8.84 4.05
C LEU A 7 16.31 -9.17 3.13
N ARG A 8 16.58 -9.45 1.83
CA ARG A 8 15.52 -9.83 0.89
C ARG A 8 14.73 -11.04 1.38
N LEU A 9 15.42 -12.07 1.87
CA LEU A 9 14.75 -13.29 2.37
C LEU A 9 13.83 -13.00 3.55
N ILE A 10 14.24 -12.10 4.46
CA ILE A 10 13.39 -11.69 5.59
C ILE A 10 12.15 -10.95 5.05
N LEU A 11 12.36 -10.02 4.12
CA LEU A 11 11.26 -9.27 3.49
C LEU A 11 10.32 -10.21 2.72
N ASP A 12 10.87 -11.21 2.03
CA ASP A 12 10.06 -12.19 1.28
C ASP A 12 9.23 -13.10 2.19
N ALA A 13 9.66 -13.29 3.44
CA ALA A 13 8.88 -14.05 4.43
C ALA A 13 7.64 -13.29 4.91
N HIS A 14 7.60 -11.96 4.75
CA HIS A 14 6.45 -11.14 5.11
C HIS A 14 5.27 -11.41 4.15
N PRO A 15 3.99 -11.22 4.56
CA PRO A 15 2.84 -11.38 3.65
C PRO A 15 2.94 -10.61 2.34
N SER A 16 3.53 -9.41 2.34
CA SER A 16 3.73 -8.62 1.11
C SER A 16 4.73 -9.28 0.16
N GLY A 17 5.71 -10.01 0.71
CA GLY A 17 6.70 -10.72 -0.07
C GLY A 17 7.79 -9.81 -0.65
N ALA A 18 8.87 -10.45 -1.15
CA ALA A 18 9.97 -9.81 -1.86
C ALA A 18 10.61 -10.85 -2.81
N PRO A 19 9.90 -11.26 -3.87
CA PRO A 19 10.43 -12.24 -4.82
C PRO A 19 11.79 -11.83 -5.36
N LYS A 20 12.65 -12.80 -5.62
CA LYS A 20 14.00 -12.56 -6.10
C LYS A 20 13.98 -11.89 -7.47
N SER A 21 14.73 -10.79 -7.61
CA SER A 21 14.86 -10.03 -8.85
C SER A 21 16.14 -9.20 -8.78
N GLU A 22 16.81 -9.05 -9.91
CA GLU A 22 17.96 -8.12 -10.01
C GLU A 22 17.50 -6.69 -9.73
N LYS A 23 16.28 -6.35 -10.10
CA LYS A 23 15.69 -5.02 -9.85
C LYS A 23 15.55 -4.77 -8.35
N PHE A 24 15.09 -5.77 -7.60
CA PHE A 24 14.92 -5.62 -6.15
C PHE A 24 16.27 -5.55 -5.43
N ASP A 25 17.28 -6.30 -5.89
CA ASP A 25 18.63 -6.19 -5.35
C ASP A 25 19.16 -4.76 -5.53
N GLU A 26 18.95 -4.18 -6.71
CA GLU A 26 19.34 -2.80 -7.01
C GLU A 26 18.58 -1.80 -6.13
N ILE A 27 17.27 -2.01 -5.93
CA ILE A 27 16.43 -1.19 -5.03
C ILE A 27 17.02 -1.21 -3.61
N LEU A 28 17.34 -2.40 -3.08
CA LEU A 28 17.87 -2.52 -1.73
C LEU A 28 19.23 -1.80 -1.60
N ARG A 29 20.07 -1.84 -2.64
CA ARG A 29 21.37 -1.16 -2.63
C ARG A 29 21.23 0.37 -2.71
N ILE A 30 20.14 0.88 -3.27
CA ILE A 30 19.83 2.33 -3.24
C ILE A 30 19.29 2.73 -1.85
N LEU A 31 18.44 1.90 -1.26
CA LEU A 31 17.77 2.22 0.01
C LEU A 31 18.67 2.04 1.24
N PHE A 32 19.64 1.11 1.19
CA PHE A 32 20.47 0.74 2.35
C PHE A 32 21.96 0.73 1.96
N SER A 33 22.80 1.36 2.77
CA SER A 33 24.25 1.18 2.66
C SER A 33 24.60 -0.28 3.06
N PRO A 34 25.83 -0.77 2.74
CA PRO A 34 26.22 -2.12 3.17
C PRO A 34 26.10 -2.33 4.69
N GLU A 35 26.47 -1.34 5.50
CA GLU A 35 26.40 -1.40 6.97
C GLU A 35 24.94 -1.41 7.43
N GLU A 36 24.11 -0.59 6.80
CA GLU A 36 22.67 -0.53 7.10
C GLU A 36 21.99 -1.85 6.72
N ALA A 37 22.33 -2.42 5.58
CA ALA A 37 21.79 -3.72 5.16
C ALA A 37 22.16 -4.83 6.15
N ALA A 38 23.38 -4.79 6.71
CA ALA A 38 23.82 -5.76 7.72
C ALA A 38 22.97 -5.65 8.99
N VAL A 39 22.67 -4.44 9.44
CA VAL A 39 21.81 -4.21 10.61
C VAL A 39 20.36 -4.65 10.29
N ALA A 40 19.85 -4.22 9.16
CA ALA A 40 18.48 -4.57 8.74
C ALA A 40 18.31 -6.09 8.61
N ALA A 41 19.32 -6.81 8.12
CA ALA A 41 19.30 -8.26 7.98
C ALA A 41 19.30 -9.00 9.34
N ALA A 42 19.54 -8.29 10.44
CA ALA A 42 19.47 -8.84 11.80
C ALA A 42 18.16 -8.44 12.52
N MET A 43 17.28 -7.69 11.84
CA MET A 43 16.03 -7.20 12.43
C MET A 43 14.84 -8.08 12.01
N GLY A 44 13.73 -7.88 12.72
CA GLY A 44 12.44 -8.46 12.37
C GLY A 44 11.37 -7.37 12.24
N PHE A 45 10.12 -7.78 12.10
CA PHE A 45 8.99 -6.87 11.92
C PHE A 45 8.35 -6.41 13.25
N SER A 46 8.80 -6.96 14.39
CA SER A 46 8.37 -6.50 15.71
C SER A 46 9.37 -5.48 16.25
N PRO A 47 8.91 -4.34 16.75
CA PRO A 47 9.84 -3.32 17.28
C PRO A 47 10.69 -3.86 18.44
N ARG A 48 12.01 -3.67 18.38
CA ARG A 48 12.98 -4.08 19.38
C ARG A 48 13.86 -2.88 19.80
N PRO A 49 14.33 -2.83 21.05
CA PRO A 49 15.26 -1.78 21.47
C PRO A 49 16.60 -1.87 20.75
N VAL A 50 17.32 -0.75 20.71
CA VAL A 50 18.66 -0.64 20.08
C VAL A 50 19.59 -1.74 20.58
N GLU A 51 19.62 -1.98 21.89
CA GLU A 51 20.52 -2.94 22.53
C GLU A 51 20.34 -4.36 21.99
N THR A 52 19.07 -4.75 21.79
CA THR A 52 18.73 -6.07 21.23
C THR A 52 19.25 -6.20 19.81
N ILE A 53 19.02 -5.18 18.98
CA ILE A 53 19.45 -5.17 17.57
C ILE A 53 20.98 -5.15 17.49
N ALA A 54 21.65 -4.31 18.30
CA ALA A 54 23.10 -4.20 18.36
C ALA A 54 23.75 -5.54 18.72
N ALA A 55 23.20 -6.24 19.73
CA ALA A 55 23.68 -7.56 20.13
C ALA A 55 23.56 -8.58 19.00
N ALA A 56 22.42 -8.57 18.28
CA ALA A 56 22.18 -9.47 17.14
C ALA A 56 23.18 -9.21 15.98
N CYS A 57 23.64 -7.96 15.83
CA CYS A 57 24.61 -7.56 14.79
C CYS A 57 26.07 -7.71 15.24
N GLY A 58 26.32 -7.85 16.54
CA GLY A 58 27.66 -7.87 17.10
C GLY A 58 28.38 -6.53 16.99
N ILE A 59 27.65 -5.41 17.13
CA ILE A 59 28.21 -4.04 17.05
C ILE A 59 27.83 -3.24 18.32
N PRO A 60 28.59 -2.16 18.63
CA PRO A 60 28.23 -1.30 19.76
C PRO A 60 26.83 -0.68 19.61
N ALA A 61 26.10 -0.51 20.71
CA ALA A 61 24.76 0.08 20.71
C ALA A 61 24.75 1.48 20.09
N GLU A 62 25.74 2.31 20.36
CA GLU A 62 25.86 3.65 19.80
C GLU A 62 25.96 3.62 18.26
N THR A 63 26.74 2.69 17.73
CA THR A 63 26.89 2.48 16.28
C THR A 63 25.55 2.03 15.67
N ALA A 64 24.88 1.07 16.30
CA ALA A 64 23.57 0.58 15.86
C ALA A 64 22.54 1.71 15.86
N GLU A 65 22.50 2.52 16.92
CA GLU A 65 21.56 3.63 17.04
C GLU A 65 21.74 4.64 15.90
N GLY A 66 22.99 5.00 15.60
CA GLY A 66 23.30 5.91 14.50
C GLY A 66 22.79 5.39 13.15
N LEU A 67 23.02 4.10 12.87
CA LEU A 67 22.55 3.45 11.63
C LEU A 67 21.01 3.40 11.59
N LEU A 68 20.38 3.01 12.71
CA LEU A 68 18.91 2.90 12.81
C LEU A 68 18.23 4.26 12.62
N GLU A 69 18.79 5.32 13.24
CA GLU A 69 18.24 6.67 13.09
C GLU A 69 18.33 7.16 11.64
N ARG A 70 19.47 6.95 10.98
CA ARG A 70 19.61 7.32 9.55
C ARG A 70 18.62 6.58 8.68
N MET A 71 18.39 5.29 8.94
CA MET A 71 17.39 4.49 8.21
C MET A 71 15.96 4.99 8.49
N ALA A 72 15.65 5.30 9.75
CA ALA A 72 14.34 5.83 10.14
C ALA A 72 14.08 7.21 9.53
N ASP A 73 15.12 8.06 9.43
CA ASP A 73 15.01 9.38 8.82
C ASP A 73 14.71 9.32 7.31
N ARG A 74 15.08 8.22 6.66
CA ARG A 74 14.74 7.97 5.25
C ARG A 74 13.47 7.12 5.10
N ALA A 75 12.81 6.80 6.22
CA ALA A 75 11.59 5.97 6.28
C ALA A 75 11.79 4.57 5.66
N VAL A 76 12.99 3.99 5.82
CA VAL A 76 13.26 2.59 5.40
C VAL A 76 13.27 1.62 6.59
N VAL A 77 13.23 2.15 7.81
CA VAL A 77 13.06 1.38 9.06
C VAL A 77 12.02 2.11 9.91
N PHE A 78 11.11 1.38 10.51
CA PHE A 78 10.11 1.93 11.42
C PHE A 78 10.74 2.21 12.79
N CYS A 79 10.37 3.33 13.39
CA CYS A 79 10.76 3.68 14.75
C CYS A 79 9.50 4.01 15.56
N ARG A 80 9.36 3.38 16.71
CA ARG A 80 8.33 3.72 17.69
C ARG A 80 8.98 4.32 18.91
N GLU A 81 8.51 5.47 19.33
CA GLU A 81 8.93 6.07 20.60
C GLU A 81 7.77 5.99 21.61
N LYS A 82 8.07 5.48 22.78
CA LYS A 82 7.12 5.39 23.87
C LYS A 82 7.86 5.68 25.19
N GLU A 83 7.39 6.67 25.95
CA GLU A 83 7.97 7.06 27.23
C GLU A 83 9.48 7.33 27.14
N GLY A 84 9.91 7.99 26.06
CA GLY A 84 11.32 8.33 25.83
C GLY A 84 12.19 7.17 25.38
N LYS A 85 11.62 5.99 25.16
CA LYS A 85 12.34 4.81 24.68
C LYS A 85 12.01 4.54 23.22
N ARG A 86 13.03 4.27 22.44
CA ARG A 86 12.89 3.96 21.01
C ARG A 86 13.04 2.48 20.72
N ALA A 87 12.21 1.98 19.84
CA ALA A 87 12.27 0.62 19.35
C ALA A 87 12.11 0.63 17.83
N TYR A 88 12.87 -0.21 17.15
CA TYR A 88 12.96 -0.21 15.69
C TYR A 88 12.53 -1.55 15.13
N ALA A 89 11.94 -1.52 13.94
CA ALA A 89 11.48 -2.71 13.22
C ALA A 89 11.71 -2.54 11.72
N LEU A 90 11.83 -3.64 11.01
CA LEU A 90 11.83 -3.61 9.54
C LEU A 90 10.49 -3.09 9.04
N MET A 91 10.52 -2.36 7.96
CA MET A 91 9.34 -2.07 7.17
C MET A 91 9.14 -3.19 6.15
N PRO A 92 7.90 -3.62 5.92
CA PRO A 92 7.64 -4.55 4.80
C PRO A 92 7.91 -3.87 3.47
N THR A 93 7.92 -4.68 2.41
CA THR A 93 8.08 -4.16 1.05
C THR A 93 6.96 -3.18 0.73
N ILE A 94 5.71 -3.59 1.02
CA ILE A 94 4.48 -2.81 0.83
C ILE A 94 3.50 -3.12 1.97
N PRO A 95 2.87 -2.14 2.62
CA PRO A 95 3.24 -0.72 2.62
C PRO A 95 4.51 -0.50 3.43
N GLY A 96 5.42 0.27 2.89
CA GLY A 96 6.69 0.54 3.57
C GLY A 96 7.78 1.01 2.64
N LEU A 97 8.71 0.11 2.29
CA LEU A 97 9.89 0.46 1.49
C LEU A 97 9.52 1.07 0.13
N PHE A 98 8.41 0.63 -0.47
CA PHE A 98 7.96 1.15 -1.76
C PHE A 98 7.48 2.60 -1.66
N GLU A 99 6.64 2.91 -0.67
CA GLU A 99 5.94 4.20 -0.64
C GLU A 99 6.63 5.26 0.20
N PHE A 100 7.00 4.90 1.44
CA PHE A 100 7.34 5.90 2.46
C PHE A 100 8.54 6.76 2.07
N PRO A 101 9.63 6.23 1.48
CA PRO A 101 10.76 7.09 1.10
C PRO A 101 10.39 8.22 0.12
N PHE A 102 9.33 8.04 -0.70
CA PHE A 102 8.89 9.06 -1.65
C PHE A 102 7.97 10.13 -1.05
N MET A 103 7.53 9.96 0.21
CA MET A 103 6.48 10.80 0.79
C MET A 103 7.00 12.04 1.53
N LYS A 104 8.31 12.29 1.55
CA LYS A 104 8.90 13.36 2.36
C LYS A 104 8.42 14.76 1.95
N ILE A 105 7.81 15.47 2.89
CA ILE A 105 7.28 16.83 2.66
C ILE A 105 8.46 17.81 2.55
N GLY A 106 8.53 18.53 1.42
CA GLY A 106 9.59 19.50 1.17
C GLY A 106 10.98 18.92 1.10
N GLY A 107 11.09 17.61 0.98
CA GLY A 107 12.37 16.90 0.98
C GLY A 107 13.05 16.87 -0.38
N THR A 108 14.25 16.29 -0.40
CA THR A 108 15.00 16.08 -1.62
C THR A 108 14.26 15.11 -2.54
N PRO A 109 14.20 15.39 -3.84
CA PRO A 109 13.61 14.45 -4.79
C PRO A 109 14.27 13.07 -4.71
N MET A 110 13.46 12.03 -4.75
CA MET A 110 13.97 10.67 -4.80
C MET A 110 14.66 10.42 -6.15
N ASP A 111 15.60 9.50 -6.13
CA ASP A 111 16.26 9.04 -7.35
C ASP A 111 15.19 8.54 -8.35
N ALA A 112 15.13 9.16 -9.53
CA ALA A 112 14.20 8.79 -10.59
C ALA A 112 14.38 7.32 -11.02
N ARG A 113 15.61 6.81 -10.90
CA ARG A 113 15.94 5.41 -11.16
C ARG A 113 15.23 4.49 -10.17
N LEU A 114 15.10 4.89 -8.90
CA LEU A 114 14.39 4.10 -7.87
C LEU A 114 12.92 3.89 -8.26
N GLY A 115 12.24 4.95 -8.71
CA GLY A 115 10.85 4.85 -9.16
C GLY A 115 10.69 3.86 -10.33
N LYS A 116 11.59 3.97 -11.32
CA LYS A 116 11.60 3.07 -12.48
C LYS A 116 11.87 1.62 -12.07
N LEU A 117 12.83 1.40 -11.17
CA LEU A 117 13.16 0.06 -10.66
C LEU A 117 11.94 -0.58 -9.96
N TRP A 118 11.21 0.19 -9.17
CA TRP A 118 9.99 -0.31 -8.52
C TRP A 118 8.94 -0.70 -9.55
N GLU A 119 8.77 0.09 -10.61
CA GLU A 119 7.81 -0.23 -11.68
C GLU A 119 8.20 -1.53 -12.39
N GLU A 120 9.48 -1.66 -12.73
CA GLU A 120 10.01 -2.87 -13.37
C GLU A 120 9.88 -4.09 -12.44
N TYR A 121 10.15 -3.93 -11.17
CA TYR A 121 10.03 -5.01 -10.17
C TYR A 121 8.58 -5.47 -10.04
N HIS A 122 7.62 -4.54 -10.03
CA HIS A 122 6.20 -4.90 -9.98
C HIS A 122 5.81 -5.72 -11.22
N ALA A 123 6.32 -5.35 -12.38
CA ALA A 123 6.05 -6.07 -13.62
C ALA A 123 6.69 -7.48 -13.61
N ASP A 124 7.82 -7.64 -12.95
CA ASP A 124 8.54 -8.92 -12.80
C ASP A 124 7.85 -9.92 -11.86
N GLY A 125 6.78 -9.51 -11.15
CA GLY A 125 6.00 -10.47 -10.38
C GLY A 125 5.73 -10.14 -8.91
N LEU A 126 5.98 -8.91 -8.48
CA LEU A 126 5.56 -8.52 -7.12
C LEU A 126 4.05 -8.31 -7.13
N UNK A 127 3.46 -9.22 -7.07
CA UNK A 127 2.04 -9.17 -7.02
C UNK A 127 1.62 -8.99 -5.64
N UNK A 128 1.21 -8.08 -5.50
CA UNK A 128 1.09 -7.86 -4.15
C UNK A 128 -0.20 -7.67 -3.63
N UNK A 129 -0.36 -8.06 -2.86
CA UNK A 129 -1.48 -7.83 -2.08
C UNK A 129 -1.14 -6.66 -1.24
N UNK A 130 -1.49 -5.89 -1.27
CA UNK A 130 -1.59 -4.97 -0.29
C UNK A 130 -1.50 -3.58 -0.63
N UNK A 131 -2.06 -3.02 -0.11
CA UNK A 131 -2.45 -1.74 -0.34
C UNK A 131 -1.39 -0.72 -0.07
N UNK A 132 -1.30 -0.09 -0.75
CA UNK A 132 -0.36 0.90 -0.59
C UNK A 132 -0.84 2.25 -0.36
N UNK A 133 -0.43 2.80 0.37
CA UNK A 133 -0.72 4.12 0.56
C UNK A 133 0.23 4.92 -0.17
N UNK A 134 -0.03 5.29 -0.77
CA UNK A 134 0.83 6.24 -0.96
C UNK A 134 0.37 7.25 -1.86
N UNK A 135 -0.02 7.85 -1.44
CA UNK A 135 -0.32 8.86 -2.11
C UNK A 135 0.42 9.31 -3.25
N UNK A 136 0.86 9.84 -2.85
CA UNK A 136 1.64 10.48 -3.75
C UNK A 136 2.78 9.65 -4.21
N ALA A 137 3.13 8.96 -3.46
CA ALA A 137 4.29 8.14 -3.82
C ALA A 137 4.09 7.41 -5.15
N CYS A 138 3.01 6.71 -5.30
CA CYS A 138 2.70 6.00 -6.57
C CYS A 138 2.65 6.97 -7.77
N ARG A 139 1.98 8.11 -7.60
CA ARG A 139 1.90 9.12 -8.67
C ARG A 139 3.24 9.76 -8.97
N ILE A 140 4.03 10.03 -7.93
CA ILE A 140 5.39 10.59 -8.10
C ILE A 140 6.28 9.57 -8.83
N SER A 141 6.23 8.31 -8.40
CA SER A 141 7.06 7.25 -8.96
C SER A 141 6.71 6.94 -10.43
N VAL A 142 5.41 6.79 -10.73
CA VAL A 142 4.95 6.39 -12.08
C VAL A 142 4.78 7.60 -13.01
N GLY A 143 4.28 8.72 -12.49
CA GLY A 143 4.11 9.95 -13.27
C GLY A 143 3.10 9.87 -14.42
N ALA A 144 2.11 8.98 -14.30
CA ALA A 144 1.16 8.72 -15.40
C ALA A 144 -0.05 9.66 -15.42
N CYS A 145 -0.20 10.54 -14.42
CA CYS A 145 -1.31 11.50 -14.36
C CYS A 145 -1.03 12.64 -13.39
N ASP A 146 -1.84 13.69 -13.48
CA ASP A 146 -1.76 14.89 -12.62
C ASP A 146 -2.84 14.91 -11.52
N ALA A 147 -3.45 13.76 -11.20
CA ALA A 147 -4.44 13.67 -10.12
C ALA A 147 -3.85 14.13 -8.78
N PRO A 148 -4.68 14.59 -7.83
CA PRO A 148 -4.19 15.12 -6.56
C PRO A 148 -3.22 14.17 -5.83
N ARG A 149 -2.13 14.72 -5.29
CA ARG A 149 -1.08 13.92 -4.63
C ARG A 149 -1.24 13.85 -3.12
N GLU A 150 -1.78 14.91 -2.49
CA GLU A 150 -1.94 14.98 -1.04
C GLU A 150 -3.31 14.43 -0.62
N VAL A 151 -3.53 13.16 -0.88
CA VAL A 151 -4.85 12.53 -0.61
C VAL A 151 -4.73 11.19 0.13
N CYS A 152 -3.55 10.76 0.56
CA CYS A 152 -3.42 9.53 1.35
C CYS A 152 -3.59 9.81 2.84
N LEU A 153 -4.35 8.99 3.53
CA LEU A 153 -4.60 9.09 4.96
C LEU A 153 -3.97 7.88 5.65
N ILE A 154 -3.19 8.13 6.69
CA ILE A 154 -2.49 7.09 7.45
C ILE A 154 -2.76 7.33 8.93
N PHE A 155 -3.01 6.24 9.67
CA PHE A 155 -3.48 6.32 11.05
C PHE A 155 -2.50 5.70 12.04
N GLU A 156 -2.72 5.96 13.31
CA GLU A 156 -2.07 5.34 14.46
C GLU A 156 -0.54 5.44 14.48
N ALA A 157 0.15 4.35 14.83
CA ALA A 157 1.60 4.34 15.03
C ALA A 157 2.38 4.71 13.77
N THR A 158 1.94 4.21 12.62
CA THR A 158 2.58 4.54 11.34
C THR A 158 2.40 6.02 11.00
N GLY A 159 1.19 6.54 11.23
CA GLY A 159 0.91 7.98 11.03
C GLY A 159 1.81 8.84 11.92
N ARG A 160 1.88 8.52 13.21
CA ARG A 160 2.76 9.24 14.16
C ARG A 160 4.22 9.21 13.72
N PHE A 161 4.72 8.04 13.35
CA PHE A 161 6.10 7.89 12.86
C PHE A 161 6.37 8.79 11.64
N LEU A 162 5.46 8.78 10.67
CA LEU A 162 5.64 9.58 9.45
C LEU A 162 5.57 11.08 9.73
N VAL A 163 4.71 11.52 10.67
CA VAL A 163 4.64 12.92 11.10
C VAL A 163 5.95 13.33 11.78
N GLN A 164 6.43 12.52 12.73
CA GLN A 164 7.68 12.80 13.47
C GLN A 164 8.89 12.93 12.55
N ARG A 165 8.89 12.22 11.43
CA ARG A 165 10.02 12.20 10.47
C ARG A 165 9.82 13.16 9.28
N GLY A 166 8.72 13.93 9.25
CA GLY A 166 8.47 14.92 8.19
C GLY A 166 7.94 14.35 6.89
N TYR A 167 7.34 13.15 6.94
CA TYR A 167 6.74 12.50 5.76
C TYR A 167 5.24 12.69 5.68
N ALA A 168 4.63 13.15 6.77
CA ALA A 168 3.19 13.40 6.84
C ALA A 168 2.94 14.59 7.74
N ARG A 169 1.74 15.15 7.69
CA ARG A 169 1.31 16.17 8.65
C ARG A 169 0.01 15.73 9.33
N GLU A 170 -0.15 16.13 10.57
CA GLU A 170 -1.38 15.86 11.30
C GLU A 170 -2.52 16.71 10.74
N ILE A 171 -3.70 16.13 10.62
CA ILE A 171 -4.89 16.82 10.11
C ILE A 171 -6.09 16.52 11.02
N SER A 172 -7.08 17.42 10.99
CA SER A 172 -8.33 17.23 11.72
C SER A 172 -9.25 16.25 10.98
N ARG A 173 -10.29 15.79 11.67
CA ARG A 173 -11.34 14.96 11.08
C ARG A 173 -12.05 15.66 9.92
N GLU A 174 -12.30 16.96 10.07
CA GLU A 174 -12.93 17.79 9.06
C GLU A 174 -12.05 17.92 7.82
N GLU A 175 -10.75 18.06 8.03
CA GLU A 175 -9.78 18.12 6.95
C GLU A 175 -9.66 16.77 6.23
N ALA A 176 -9.69 15.66 6.99
CA ALA A 176 -9.69 14.32 6.39
C ALA A 176 -10.90 14.09 5.50
N LYS A 177 -12.08 14.57 5.90
CA LYS A 177 -13.29 14.51 5.05
C LYS A 177 -13.09 15.28 3.75
N LYS A 178 -12.53 16.49 3.81
CA LYS A 178 -12.22 17.29 2.60
C LYS A 178 -11.25 16.58 1.67
N VAL A 179 -10.29 15.85 2.24
CA VAL A 179 -9.34 15.03 1.46
C VAL A 179 -10.09 13.92 0.71
N LEU A 180 -11.05 13.26 1.39
CA LEU A 180 -11.86 12.21 0.75
C LEU A 180 -12.76 12.80 -0.34
N ASP A 181 -13.42 13.94 -0.07
CA ASP A 181 -14.26 14.63 -1.05
C ASP A 181 -13.44 15.00 -2.29
N LYS A 182 -12.27 15.60 -2.09
CA LYS A 182 -11.34 15.95 -3.18
C LYS A 182 -10.92 14.72 -3.99
N ALA A 183 -10.67 13.62 -3.31
CA ALA A 183 -10.30 12.36 -3.96
C ALA A 183 -11.47 11.80 -4.79
N GLU A 184 -12.67 11.80 -4.22
CA GLU A 184 -13.90 11.36 -4.89
C GLU A 184 -14.16 12.17 -6.16
N GLU A 185 -14.10 13.50 -6.06
CA GLU A 185 -14.27 14.41 -7.21
C GLU A 185 -13.27 14.09 -8.32
N ALA A 186 -12.03 13.77 -7.94
CA ALA A 186 -10.96 13.43 -8.89
C ALA A 186 -11.06 11.99 -9.44
N GLY A 187 -12.08 11.22 -9.08
CA GLY A 187 -12.28 9.85 -9.55
C GLY A 187 -11.28 8.85 -8.95
N LEU A 188 -10.81 9.10 -7.73
CA LEU A 188 -9.84 8.23 -7.08
C LEU A 188 -10.54 7.18 -6.21
N VAL A 189 -10.11 5.93 -6.34
CA VAL A 189 -10.68 4.79 -5.62
C VAL A 189 -10.22 4.82 -4.15
N HIS A 190 -11.17 4.89 -3.22
CA HIS A 190 -10.91 4.75 -1.78
C HIS A 190 -10.62 3.28 -1.46
N THR A 191 -9.44 2.99 -0.94
CA THR A 191 -9.06 1.63 -0.55
C THR A 191 -8.49 1.64 0.87
N SER A 192 -8.75 0.58 1.62
CA SER A 192 -8.30 0.46 3.00
C SER A 192 -7.91 -0.98 3.32
N SER A 193 -7.60 -1.24 4.60
CA SER A 193 -7.25 -2.58 5.09
C SER A 193 -8.41 -3.55 4.87
N ASN A 194 -8.11 -4.79 4.49
CA ASN A 194 -9.11 -5.84 4.37
C ASN A 194 -9.24 -6.59 5.71
N SER A 195 -9.63 -5.85 6.75
CA SER A 195 -9.87 -6.41 8.10
C SER A 195 -10.95 -5.60 8.82
N GLN A 196 -11.60 -6.24 9.79
CA GLN A 196 -12.74 -5.62 10.49
C GLN A 196 -12.31 -4.74 11.66
N ASP A 197 -11.11 -4.94 12.20
CA ASP A 197 -10.70 -4.32 13.45
C ASP A 197 -10.43 -2.80 13.33
N ARG A 198 -9.70 -2.37 12.32
CA ARG A 198 -9.33 -0.95 12.17
C ARG A 198 -8.76 -0.66 10.79
N ALA A 199 -8.95 0.58 10.35
CA ALA A 199 -8.26 1.08 9.16
C ALA A 199 -6.91 1.68 9.60
N THR A 200 -5.83 1.18 9.04
CA THR A 200 -4.49 1.74 9.28
C THR A 200 -4.12 2.79 8.24
N PHE A 201 -4.85 2.80 7.13
CA PHE A 201 -4.69 3.77 6.03
C PHE A 201 -5.99 3.85 5.23
N ILE A 202 -6.16 4.96 4.52
CA ILE A 202 -7.10 5.08 3.40
C ILE A 202 -6.29 5.64 2.23
N CYS A 203 -6.11 4.82 1.20
CA CYS A 203 -5.49 5.23 -0.06
C CYS A 203 -6.57 5.79 -0.99
N ASN A 204 -6.18 6.72 -1.85
CA ASN A 204 -7.07 7.33 -2.85
C ASN A 204 -6.37 7.18 -4.22
N CYS A 205 -6.69 6.07 -4.89
CA CYS A 205 -5.89 5.49 -5.96
C CYS A 205 -6.47 5.72 -7.35
N CYS A 206 -5.60 5.96 -8.33
CA CYS A 206 -5.97 6.03 -9.75
C CYS A 206 -5.51 4.77 -10.48
N PRO A 207 -6.25 4.33 -11.51
CA PRO A 207 -5.89 3.10 -12.24
C PRO A 207 -4.61 3.22 -13.06
N CYS A 208 -4.14 4.44 -13.33
CA CYS A 208 -2.93 4.67 -14.15
C CYS A 208 -1.63 4.58 -13.35
N CYS A 209 -1.65 4.91 -12.04
CA CYS A 209 -0.43 4.92 -11.22
C CYS A 209 -0.41 3.85 -10.13
N CYS A 210 -1.57 3.39 -9.67
CA CYS A 210 -1.64 2.43 -8.58
C CYS A 210 -1.30 1.02 -9.04
N THR A 211 -0.25 0.44 -8.47
CA THR A 211 0.20 -0.93 -8.80
C THR A 211 -0.92 -1.96 -8.63
N ILE A 212 -1.72 -1.82 -7.57
CA ILE A 212 -2.82 -2.77 -7.29
C ILE A 212 -3.90 -2.68 -8.36
N LEU A 213 -4.36 -1.45 -8.68
CA LEU A 213 -5.37 -1.26 -9.73
C LEU A 213 -4.83 -1.69 -11.10
N ARG A 214 -3.56 -1.40 -11.40
CA ARG A 214 -2.88 -1.89 -12.62
C ARG A 214 -2.80 -3.42 -12.64
N GLY A 215 -2.66 -4.03 -11.46
CA GLY A 215 -2.74 -5.48 -11.33
C GLY A 215 -4.02 -6.03 -11.94
N LEU A 216 -5.17 -5.38 -11.66
CA LEU A 216 -6.46 -5.75 -12.23
C LEU A 216 -6.55 -5.39 -13.72
N THR A 217 -6.23 -4.14 -14.07
CA THR A 217 -6.55 -3.58 -15.39
C THR A 217 -5.53 -3.95 -16.46
N GLN A 218 -4.25 -3.98 -16.13
CA GLN A 218 -3.16 -4.23 -17.07
C GLN A 218 -2.61 -5.64 -16.99
N LEU A 219 -2.34 -6.14 -15.77
CA LEU A 219 -1.75 -7.47 -15.59
C LEU A 219 -2.80 -8.58 -15.53
N LYS A 220 -4.09 -8.23 -15.51
CA LYS A 220 -5.21 -9.18 -15.49
C LYS A 220 -5.15 -10.18 -14.32
N LEU A 221 -4.72 -9.70 -13.16
CA LEU A 221 -4.64 -10.49 -11.92
C LEU A 221 -5.95 -10.32 -11.15
N PRO A 222 -6.89 -11.28 -11.23
CA PRO A 222 -8.24 -11.10 -10.67
C PRO A 222 -8.26 -10.97 -9.14
N HIS A 223 -7.20 -11.41 -8.48
CA HIS A 223 -7.09 -11.37 -7.02
C HIS A 223 -6.18 -10.25 -6.51
N ALA A 224 -5.84 -9.26 -7.38
CA ALA A 224 -5.02 -8.11 -6.96
C ALA A 224 -5.73 -7.26 -5.89
N PHE A 225 -7.07 -7.28 -5.87
CA PHE A 225 -7.90 -6.64 -4.83
C PHE A 225 -8.72 -7.70 -4.11
N ALA A 226 -8.92 -7.52 -2.81
CA ALA A 226 -9.93 -8.29 -2.06
C ALA A 226 -11.32 -7.87 -2.56
N THR A 227 -12.21 -8.82 -2.67
CA THR A 227 -13.59 -8.55 -3.12
C THR A 227 -14.31 -7.67 -2.10
N SER A 228 -14.83 -6.52 -2.56
CA SER A 228 -15.64 -5.63 -1.73
C SER A 228 -16.98 -6.31 -1.36
N GLY A 229 -17.52 -5.97 -0.20
CA GLY A 229 -18.88 -6.38 0.19
C GLY A 229 -19.98 -5.66 -0.60
N PHE A 230 -19.60 -4.78 -1.53
CA PHE A 230 -20.55 -4.00 -2.34
C PHE A 230 -20.27 -4.16 -3.82
N GLN A 231 -21.29 -3.89 -4.63
CA GLN A 231 -21.18 -3.78 -6.08
C GLN A 231 -22.14 -2.72 -6.58
N ALA A 232 -21.88 -2.18 -7.76
CA ALA A 232 -22.80 -1.24 -8.40
C ALA A 232 -23.96 -2.00 -9.03
N GLU A 233 -25.12 -1.40 -8.96
CA GLU A 233 -26.35 -1.89 -9.61
C GLU A 233 -27.01 -0.73 -10.36
N VAL A 234 -27.58 -1.03 -11.52
CA VAL A 234 -28.24 -0.04 -12.38
C VAL A 234 -29.76 -0.25 -12.32
N ASN A 235 -30.51 0.83 -12.14
CA ASN A 235 -31.91 0.88 -12.45
C ASN A 235 -32.04 1.28 -13.93
N PRO A 236 -32.34 0.34 -14.83
CA PRO A 236 -32.34 0.64 -16.27
C PRO A 236 -33.37 1.69 -16.68
N ASP A 237 -34.49 1.79 -15.95
CA ASP A 237 -35.54 2.76 -16.26
C ASP A 237 -35.11 4.20 -15.94
N GLY A 238 -34.19 4.37 -14.98
CA GLY A 238 -33.64 5.66 -14.63
C GLY A 238 -32.43 6.07 -15.48
N CYS A 239 -31.84 5.13 -16.20
CA CYS A 239 -30.64 5.39 -16.98
C CYS A 239 -30.93 6.12 -18.29
N ASN A 240 -30.25 7.24 -18.52
CA ASN A 240 -30.43 8.01 -19.78
C ASN A 240 -29.33 7.73 -20.81
N GLY A 241 -28.45 6.77 -20.57
CA GLY A 241 -27.38 6.36 -21.52
C GLY A 241 -26.24 7.34 -21.68
N CYS A 242 -26.06 8.28 -20.75
CA CYS A 242 -25.02 9.34 -20.90
C CYS A 242 -23.58 8.83 -20.96
N GLY A 243 -23.26 7.63 -20.47
CA GLY A 243 -21.93 7.02 -20.56
C GLY A 243 -20.94 7.44 -19.48
N ILE A 244 -21.21 8.46 -18.69
CA ILE A 244 -20.26 8.98 -17.67
C ILE A 244 -19.71 7.86 -16.78
N CYS A 245 -20.58 6.97 -16.32
CA CYS A 245 -20.20 5.87 -15.42
C CYS A 245 -19.22 4.87 -16.08
N ALA A 246 -19.37 4.65 -17.39
CA ALA A 246 -18.54 3.68 -18.14
C ALA A 246 -17.21 4.32 -18.60
N ASP A 247 -17.30 5.52 -19.19
CA ASP A 247 -16.16 6.12 -19.91
C ASP A 247 -15.26 6.94 -19.01
N GLU A 248 -15.81 7.57 -17.96
CA GLU A 248 -15.04 8.52 -17.13
C GLU A 248 -14.83 8.04 -15.70
N ARG A 249 -15.74 7.25 -15.14
CA ARG A 249 -15.73 6.97 -13.70
C ARG A 249 -15.33 5.55 -13.31
N CYS A 250 -15.61 4.54 -14.15
CA CYS A 250 -15.28 3.16 -13.77
C CYS A 250 -13.79 2.88 -13.94
N PRO A 251 -13.03 2.73 -12.84
CA PRO A 251 -11.56 2.59 -12.94
C PRO A 251 -11.12 1.22 -13.45
N VAL A 252 -12.03 0.25 -13.54
CA VAL A 252 -11.69 -1.14 -13.89
C VAL A 252 -12.47 -1.65 -15.11
N GLY A 253 -13.23 -0.79 -15.77
CA GLY A 253 -14.00 -1.17 -16.97
C GLY A 253 -15.08 -2.19 -16.69
N ALA A 254 -15.71 -2.11 -15.51
CA ALA A 254 -16.79 -3.04 -15.13
C ALA A 254 -18.16 -2.62 -15.66
N ILE A 255 -18.27 -1.44 -16.29
CA ILE A 255 -19.52 -0.89 -16.82
C ILE A 255 -19.35 -0.63 -18.31
N VAL A 256 -20.34 -1.07 -19.08
CA VAL A 256 -20.42 -0.79 -20.53
C VAL A 256 -21.80 -0.26 -20.87
N LEU A 257 -21.94 0.41 -22.01
CA LEU A 257 -23.26 0.77 -22.53
C LEU A 257 -23.71 -0.31 -23.51
N THR A 258 -24.94 -0.77 -23.33
CA THR A 258 -25.62 -1.69 -24.23
C THR A 258 -27.01 -1.14 -24.48
N ASP A 259 -27.38 -0.92 -25.74
CA ASP A 259 -28.69 -0.34 -26.13
C ASP A 259 -28.98 0.94 -25.35
N ASP A 260 -28.03 1.84 -25.26
CA ASP A 260 -28.10 3.12 -24.54
C ASP A 260 -28.46 2.98 -23.05
N ARG A 261 -28.05 1.90 -22.42
CA ARG A 261 -28.18 1.66 -20.96
C ARG A 261 -26.89 1.16 -20.39
N ALA A 262 -26.57 1.58 -19.20
CA ALA A 262 -25.41 1.09 -18.48
C ALA A 262 -25.64 -0.34 -18.01
N VAL A 263 -24.67 -1.22 -18.21
CA VAL A 263 -24.71 -2.61 -17.76
C VAL A 263 -23.45 -2.86 -16.94
N VAL A 264 -23.62 -3.35 -15.70
CA VAL A 264 -22.52 -3.63 -14.78
C VAL A 264 -22.17 -5.13 -14.84
N THR A 265 -20.89 -5.43 -15.07
CA THR A 265 -20.37 -6.79 -14.92
C THR A 265 -19.94 -6.96 -13.46
N ALA A 266 -20.80 -7.59 -12.65
CA ALA A 266 -20.58 -7.73 -11.20
C ALA A 266 -19.24 -8.37 -10.84
N ALA A 267 -18.78 -9.35 -11.64
CA ALA A 267 -17.51 -10.04 -11.42
C ALA A 267 -16.28 -9.10 -11.54
N ASN A 268 -16.41 -8.05 -12.36
CA ASN A 268 -15.33 -7.08 -12.58
C ASN A 268 -15.45 -5.88 -11.66
N CYS A 269 -16.61 -5.66 -11.06
CA CYS A 269 -16.88 -4.50 -10.21
C CYS A 269 -16.11 -4.62 -8.88
N ILE A 270 -15.37 -3.59 -8.51
CA ILE A 270 -14.63 -3.56 -7.23
C ILE A 270 -15.43 -2.86 -6.11
N GLY A 271 -16.65 -2.39 -6.39
CA GLY A 271 -17.54 -1.80 -5.39
C GLY A 271 -17.07 -0.43 -4.88
N CYS A 272 -16.34 0.32 -5.67
CA CYS A 272 -15.75 1.60 -5.24
C CYS A 272 -16.73 2.77 -5.16
N GLY A 273 -17.88 2.70 -5.85
CA GLY A 273 -18.94 3.71 -5.79
C GLY A 273 -18.77 4.94 -6.68
N LEU A 274 -17.64 5.11 -7.35
CA LEU A 274 -17.36 6.30 -8.18
C LEU A 274 -18.41 6.55 -9.27
N CYS A 275 -19.00 5.50 -9.81
CA CYS A 275 -20.05 5.59 -10.82
C CYS A 275 -21.38 6.09 -10.22
N VAL A 276 -21.60 5.79 -8.93
CA VAL A 276 -22.84 6.17 -8.23
C VAL A 276 -22.87 7.68 -8.01
N THR A 277 -21.79 8.22 -7.44
CA THR A 277 -21.70 9.65 -7.12
C THR A 277 -21.71 10.55 -8.36
N ALA A 278 -21.35 10.01 -9.52
CA ALA A 278 -21.29 10.76 -10.77
C ALA A 278 -22.52 10.60 -11.65
N CYS A 279 -23.48 9.76 -11.25
CA CYS A 279 -24.65 9.51 -12.08
C CYS A 279 -25.66 10.68 -12.01
N PRO A 280 -25.86 11.43 -13.10
CA PRO A 280 -26.74 12.61 -13.04
C PRO A 280 -28.22 12.29 -12.86
N THR A 281 -28.64 11.06 -13.15
CA THR A 281 -30.03 10.62 -12.99
C THR A 281 -30.23 9.73 -11.77
N GLU A 282 -29.16 9.54 -10.96
CA GLU A 282 -29.23 8.66 -9.78
C GLU A 282 -29.68 7.22 -10.11
N ALA A 283 -29.39 6.77 -11.33
CA ALA A 283 -29.77 5.43 -11.79
C ALA A 283 -28.84 4.33 -11.24
N LEU A 284 -27.71 4.71 -10.66
CA LEU A 284 -26.73 3.76 -10.09
C LEU A 284 -26.79 3.80 -8.56
N SER A 285 -26.68 2.64 -7.95
CA SER A 285 -26.61 2.49 -6.49
C SER A 285 -25.55 1.46 -6.12
N LEU A 286 -25.06 1.51 -4.86
CA LEU A 286 -24.24 0.45 -4.30
C LEU A 286 -25.13 -0.49 -3.52
N VAL A 287 -25.10 -1.76 -3.88
CA VAL A 287 -25.85 -2.82 -3.17
C VAL A 287 -24.86 -3.81 -2.54
N ARG A 288 -25.30 -4.47 -1.47
CA ARG A 288 -24.48 -5.50 -0.83
C ARG A 288 -24.44 -6.75 -1.72
N ARG A 289 -23.27 -7.36 -1.78
CA ARG A 289 -23.09 -8.64 -2.48
C ARG A 289 -23.73 -9.78 -1.68
N GLU A 290 -24.21 -10.75 -2.40
CA GLU A 290 -24.70 -12.00 -1.81
C GLU A 290 -24.09 -13.19 -2.57
N PRO A 291 -23.32 -14.06 -1.87
CA PRO A 291 -22.96 -13.97 -0.45
C PRO A 291 -21.93 -12.86 -0.19
N LEU A 292 -21.91 -12.36 1.05
CA LEU A 292 -20.87 -11.39 1.46
C LEU A 292 -19.50 -12.08 1.47
N PRO A 293 -18.44 -11.44 0.97
CA PRO A 293 -17.11 -12.00 1.10
C PRO A 293 -16.69 -12.07 2.57
N GLU A 294 -15.93 -13.11 2.91
CA GLU A 294 -15.39 -13.27 4.26
C GLU A 294 -14.28 -12.23 4.48
N ILE A 295 -14.47 -11.38 5.48
CA ILE A 295 -13.46 -10.38 5.85
C ILE A 295 -12.80 -10.81 7.15
N PRO A 296 -11.46 -10.97 7.20
CA PRO A 296 -10.76 -11.34 8.43
C PRO A 296 -11.06 -10.38 9.58
N ALA A 297 -11.18 -10.90 10.79
CA ALA A 297 -11.50 -10.08 11.96
C ALA A 297 -10.39 -9.07 12.27
N THR A 298 -9.14 -9.45 12.05
CA THR A 298 -7.99 -8.58 12.33
C THR A 298 -6.99 -8.58 11.16
N ALA A 299 -6.17 -7.53 11.11
CA ALA A 299 -5.04 -7.46 10.16
C ALA A 299 -4.06 -8.63 10.36
N GLN A 300 -3.89 -9.10 11.61
CA GLN A 300 -3.04 -10.26 11.89
C GLN A 300 -3.63 -11.54 11.25
N GLU A 301 -4.92 -11.76 11.44
CA GLU A 301 -5.61 -12.91 10.82
C GLU A 301 -5.50 -12.87 9.30
N MET A 302 -5.71 -11.69 8.71
CA MET A 302 -5.54 -11.49 7.27
C MET A 302 -4.13 -11.90 6.82
N GLY A 303 -3.12 -11.39 7.52
CA GLY A 303 -1.72 -11.72 7.22
C GLY A 303 -1.44 -13.22 7.31
N MET A 304 -1.97 -13.88 8.35
CA MET A 304 -1.80 -15.32 8.54
C MET A 304 -2.46 -16.13 7.42
N LYS A 305 -3.66 -15.74 6.97
CA LYS A 305 -4.33 -16.38 5.84
C LYS A 305 -3.48 -16.26 4.56
N VAL A 306 -2.99 -15.05 4.26
CA VAL A 306 -2.14 -14.80 3.09
C VAL A 306 -0.86 -15.67 3.15
N LEU A 307 -0.22 -15.73 4.32
CA LEU A 307 1.00 -16.52 4.49
C LEU A 307 0.73 -18.02 4.30
N THR A 308 -0.40 -18.49 4.81
CA THR A 308 -0.80 -19.90 4.65
C THR A 308 -1.02 -20.22 3.16
N GLU A 309 -1.78 -19.39 2.46
CA GLU A 309 -2.08 -19.57 1.04
C GLU A 309 -0.80 -19.54 0.18
N LYS A 310 0.17 -18.71 0.56
CA LYS A 310 1.47 -18.60 -0.11
C LYS A 310 2.47 -19.68 0.30
N GLY A 311 2.16 -20.51 1.30
CA GLY A 311 3.09 -21.51 1.83
C GLY A 311 4.30 -20.90 2.55
N LYS A 312 4.15 -19.67 3.08
CA LYS A 312 5.25 -18.91 3.70
C LYS A 312 5.13 -18.75 5.21
N LEU A 313 4.13 -19.38 5.83
CA LEU A 313 3.85 -19.20 7.26
C LEU A 313 5.06 -19.56 8.14
N GLU A 314 5.68 -20.71 7.88
CA GLU A 314 6.84 -21.16 8.67
C GLU A 314 8.02 -20.17 8.56
N ALA A 315 8.33 -19.73 7.35
CA ALA A 315 9.41 -18.77 7.11
C ALA A 315 9.15 -17.45 7.85
N PHE A 316 7.91 -16.97 7.84
CA PHE A 316 7.50 -15.75 8.56
C PHE A 316 7.66 -15.93 10.08
N MET A 317 7.22 -17.08 10.62
CA MET A 317 7.32 -17.36 12.06
C MET A 317 8.78 -17.39 12.51
N LEU A 318 9.67 -17.95 11.69
CA LEU A 318 11.11 -17.95 11.98
C LEU A 318 11.70 -16.53 11.95
N ALA A 319 11.33 -15.75 10.95
CA ALA A 319 11.79 -14.35 10.82
C ALA A 319 11.29 -13.49 11.99
N SER A 320 10.08 -13.75 12.48
CA SER A 320 9.45 -12.96 13.56
C SER A 320 10.07 -13.23 14.94
N LYS A 321 10.83 -14.29 15.10
CA LYS A 321 11.54 -14.60 16.35
C LYS A 321 12.86 -13.82 16.50
N ARG A 322 13.29 -13.11 15.48
CA ARG A 322 14.52 -12.28 15.43
C ARG A 322 14.34 -10.85 16.03
#